data_6e50aacf1a467c6e582cb11144a5b091
#
_entry.id   6e50aacf1a467c6e582cb11144a5b091
#
_cell.length_a   1.000
_cell.length_b   1.000
_cell.length_c   1.000
_cell.angle_alpha   90.00
_cell.angle_beta   90.00
_cell.angle_gamma   90.00
#
_symmetry.space_group_name_H-M   'P 1'
#
loop_
_entity.id
_entity.type
_entity.pdbx_description
1 polymer ?
#
loop_
_entity_poly.entity_id
_entity_poly.type
_entity_poly.pdbx_seq_one_letter_code
_entity_poly.pdbx_strand_id
1 'polypeptide(L)'
;MAETMQFDLVSPERKLLSAAVKSVQIPGTEGDLTAMPNHAPMITTLRPGILKVETETGTEEFVVTGGFAEIGTSVSVLAEKAVPHGDMDQATYEALVEDALMAYKAAKEAAPENEPGPVDEAAKLLQDMVAVGGHIGLDPKSPNLNY
;
A
#
# COMPACT_ATOMS: atom_id res chain seq x y z
N MET A 1 -20.77 -10.10 -21.07
CA MET A 1 -20.19 -8.86 -20.58
C MET A 1 -19.57 -9.09 -19.20
N ALA A 2 -18.38 -8.59 -19.00
CA ALA A 2 -17.75 -8.70 -17.69
C ALA A 2 -18.46 -7.77 -16.70
N GLU A 3 -18.76 -8.27 -15.53
CA GLU A 3 -19.26 -7.43 -14.46
C GLU A 3 -18.17 -6.50 -13.97
N THR A 4 -18.54 -5.30 -13.60
CA THR A 4 -17.63 -4.32 -13.04
C THR A 4 -18.19 -3.79 -11.73
N MET A 5 -17.31 -3.16 -10.94
CA MET A 5 -17.71 -2.49 -9.72
C MET A 5 -17.03 -1.12 -9.69
N GLN A 6 -17.63 -0.19 -8.95
CA GLN A 6 -17.03 1.12 -8.77
C GLN A 6 -15.82 1.01 -7.85
N PHE A 7 -14.71 1.60 -8.27
CA PHE A 7 -13.48 1.66 -7.49
C PHE A 7 -13.00 3.09 -7.35
N ASP A 8 -12.66 3.48 -6.14
CA ASP A 8 -12.09 4.80 -5.85
C ASP A 8 -10.79 4.61 -5.05
N LEU A 9 -9.74 5.26 -5.51
CA LEU A 9 -8.45 5.32 -4.79
C LEU A 9 -8.18 6.78 -4.45
N VAL A 10 -8.08 7.06 -3.15
CA VAL A 10 -7.95 8.41 -2.63
C VAL A 10 -6.78 8.47 -1.66
N SER A 11 -5.99 9.53 -1.74
CA SER A 11 -5.02 9.90 -0.72
C SER A 11 -5.45 11.24 -0.11
N PRO A 12 -4.86 11.67 1.01
CA PRO A 12 -5.23 12.96 1.59
C PRO A 12 -5.06 14.14 0.64
N GLU A 13 -4.15 14.02 -0.32
CA GLU A 13 -3.86 15.11 -1.24
C GLU A 13 -4.75 15.13 -2.48
N ARG A 14 -5.21 13.96 -2.94
CA ARG A 14 -5.99 13.90 -4.19
C ARG A 14 -6.68 12.55 -4.37
N LYS A 15 -7.64 12.55 -5.28
CA LYS A 15 -8.23 11.31 -5.80
C LYS A 15 -7.37 10.86 -6.98
N LEU A 16 -6.85 9.65 -6.94
CA LEU A 16 -5.96 9.12 -7.96
C LEU A 16 -6.70 8.37 -9.06
N LEU A 17 -7.77 7.66 -8.70
CA LEU A 17 -8.54 6.88 -9.65
C LEU A 17 -9.98 6.78 -9.18
N SER A 18 -10.91 6.89 -10.12
CA SER A 18 -12.32 6.61 -9.90
C SER A 18 -12.85 6.02 -11.20
N ALA A 19 -13.17 4.73 -11.18
CA ALA A 19 -13.52 4.02 -12.42
C ALA A 19 -14.28 2.74 -12.13
N ALA A 20 -14.93 2.22 -13.15
CA ALA A 20 -15.49 0.88 -13.14
C ALA A 20 -14.37 -0.12 -13.42
N VAL A 21 -14.20 -1.12 -12.57
CA VAL A 21 -13.09 -2.06 -12.63
C VAL A 21 -13.60 -3.50 -12.55
N LYS A 22 -12.80 -4.43 -13.06
CA LYS A 22 -13.11 -5.87 -13.03
C LYS A 22 -12.65 -6.50 -11.72
N SER A 23 -11.50 -6.09 -11.22
CA SER A 23 -10.94 -6.59 -9.97
C SER A 23 -9.91 -5.63 -9.41
N VAL A 24 -9.65 -5.74 -8.11
CA VAL A 24 -8.62 -4.98 -7.43
C VAL A 24 -7.86 -5.94 -6.52
N GLN A 25 -6.54 -6.04 -6.72
CA GLN A 25 -5.68 -6.80 -5.83
C GLN A 25 -5.11 -5.85 -4.79
N ILE A 26 -5.38 -6.13 -3.53
CA ILE A 26 -5.13 -5.22 -2.42
C ILE A 26 -4.07 -5.81 -1.48
N PRO A 27 -3.01 -5.05 -1.15
CA PRO A 27 -2.00 -5.53 -0.19
C PRO A 27 -2.50 -5.31 1.24
N GLY A 28 -3.21 -6.29 1.78
CA GLY A 28 -3.72 -6.22 3.15
C GLY A 28 -2.67 -6.61 4.17
N THR A 29 -2.83 -6.13 5.41
CA THR A 29 -1.91 -6.47 6.50
C THR A 29 -1.96 -7.94 6.87
N GLU A 30 -3.08 -8.61 6.61
CA GLU A 30 -3.26 -10.03 6.87
C GLU A 30 -2.99 -10.90 5.64
N GLY A 31 -2.56 -10.28 4.54
CA GLY A 31 -2.28 -10.95 3.28
C GLY A 31 -2.96 -10.25 2.12
N ASP A 32 -2.50 -10.55 0.92
CA ASP A 32 -3.09 -10.00 -0.28
C ASP A 32 -4.48 -10.57 -0.49
N LEU A 33 -5.38 -9.72 -0.95
CA LEU A 33 -6.73 -10.16 -1.32
C LEU A 33 -7.13 -9.58 -2.66
N THR A 34 -8.02 -10.26 -3.34
CA THR A 34 -8.56 -9.80 -4.62
C THR A 34 -10.05 -9.53 -4.45
N ALA A 35 -10.45 -8.28 -4.64
CA ALA A 35 -11.85 -7.89 -4.62
C ALA A 35 -12.42 -7.96 -6.03
N MET A 36 -13.54 -8.63 -6.18
CA MET A 36 -14.27 -8.76 -7.43
C MET A 36 -15.71 -8.28 -7.22
N PRO A 37 -16.48 -8.02 -8.28
CA PRO A 37 -17.87 -7.58 -8.12
C PRO A 37 -18.64 -8.52 -7.19
N ASN A 38 -19.48 -7.94 -6.35
CA ASN A 38 -20.31 -8.67 -5.38
C ASN A 38 -19.51 -9.35 -4.25
N HIS A 39 -18.32 -8.85 -3.95
CA HIS A 39 -17.54 -9.33 -2.83
C HIS A 39 -18.28 -9.05 -1.52
N ALA A 40 -18.18 -9.98 -0.56
CA ALA A 40 -18.77 -9.79 0.75
C ALA A 40 -18.17 -8.55 1.44
N PRO A 41 -18.99 -7.79 2.18
CA PRO A 41 -18.48 -6.58 2.83
C PRO A 41 -17.36 -6.89 3.82
N MET A 42 -16.27 -6.12 3.73
CA MET A 42 -15.17 -6.19 4.70
C MET A 42 -14.36 -4.91 4.67
N ILE A 43 -13.64 -4.69 5.76
CA ILE A 43 -12.67 -3.60 5.85
C ILE A 43 -11.34 -4.24 6.22
N THR A 44 -10.28 -3.82 5.53
CA THR A 44 -8.94 -4.29 5.83
C THR A 44 -7.97 -3.12 5.84
N THR A 45 -6.93 -3.23 6.67
CA THR A 45 -5.85 -2.24 6.66
C THR A 45 -4.82 -2.64 5.62
N LEU A 46 -4.12 -1.63 5.09
CA LEU A 46 -3.13 -1.82 4.05
C LEU A 46 -1.73 -1.90 4.64
N ARG A 47 -0.91 -2.78 4.07
CA ARG A 47 0.54 -2.73 4.25
C ARG A 47 1.16 -2.03 3.05
N PRO A 48 2.39 -1.50 3.15
CA PRO A 48 3.07 -1.00 1.96
C PRO A 48 3.16 -2.10 0.92
N GLY A 49 2.71 -1.81 -0.28
CA GLY A 49 2.66 -2.81 -1.33
C GLY A 49 2.13 -2.24 -2.62
N ILE A 50 1.84 -3.13 -3.56
CA ILE A 50 1.31 -2.75 -4.87
C ILE A 50 -0.16 -3.07 -4.94
N LEU A 51 -0.95 -2.04 -5.21
CA LEU A 51 -2.37 -2.14 -5.50
C LEU A 51 -2.52 -2.29 -7.01
N LYS A 52 -3.14 -3.39 -7.43
CA LYS A 52 -3.29 -3.69 -8.84
C LYS A 52 -4.76 -3.66 -9.23
N VAL A 53 -5.08 -2.82 -10.20
CA VAL A 53 -6.45 -2.58 -10.64
C VAL A 53 -6.61 -3.08 -12.07
N GLU A 54 -7.55 -3.98 -12.29
CA GLU A 54 -7.84 -4.47 -13.62
C GLU A 54 -9.09 -3.78 -14.16
N THR A 55 -8.91 -3.00 -15.22
CA THR A 55 -10.01 -2.30 -15.89
C THR A 55 -10.32 -2.98 -17.23
N GLU A 56 -11.37 -2.54 -17.90
CA GLU A 56 -11.71 -3.07 -19.22
C GLU A 56 -10.64 -2.74 -20.28
N THR A 57 -9.86 -1.71 -20.05
CA THR A 57 -8.83 -1.25 -20.99
C THR A 57 -7.42 -1.71 -20.63
N GLY A 58 -7.23 -2.35 -19.50
CA GLY A 58 -5.92 -2.83 -19.08
C GLY A 58 -5.74 -2.86 -17.58
N THR A 59 -4.50 -2.94 -17.15
CA THR A 59 -4.14 -3.02 -15.74
C THR A 59 -3.41 -1.77 -15.32
N GLU A 60 -3.78 -1.21 -14.17
CA GLU A 60 -3.09 -0.09 -13.57
C GLU A 60 -2.54 -0.51 -12.21
N GLU A 61 -1.34 -0.07 -11.89
CA GLU A 61 -0.67 -0.41 -10.64
C GLU A 61 -0.30 0.86 -9.87
N PHE A 62 -0.45 0.80 -8.57
CA PHE A 62 -0.11 1.91 -7.67
C PHE A 62 0.72 1.36 -6.51
N VAL A 63 1.73 2.12 -6.09
CA VAL A 63 2.45 1.83 -4.86
C VAL A 63 1.72 2.56 -3.75
N VAL A 64 1.27 1.83 -2.74
CA VAL A 64 0.57 2.40 -1.58
C VAL A 64 1.37 2.12 -0.33
N THR A 65 1.30 3.02 0.65
CA THR A 65 2.14 2.90 1.85
C THR A 65 1.37 2.56 3.12
N GLY A 66 0.07 2.63 3.10
CA GLY A 66 -0.74 2.34 4.28
C GLY A 66 -2.14 2.88 4.07
N GLY A 67 -2.97 2.76 5.08
CA GLY A 67 -4.35 3.17 5.01
C GLY A 67 -5.29 1.99 5.16
N PHE A 68 -6.45 2.07 4.54
CA PHE A 68 -7.41 0.97 4.61
C PHE A 68 -8.27 0.89 3.36
N ALA A 69 -8.87 -0.28 3.17
CA ALA A 69 -9.78 -0.54 2.07
C ALA A 69 -11.13 -0.97 2.61
N GLU A 70 -12.18 -0.42 2.04
CA GLU A 70 -13.55 -0.80 2.34
C GLU A 70 -14.11 -1.49 1.10
N ILE A 71 -14.50 -2.75 1.25
CA ILE A 71 -14.88 -3.64 0.16
C ILE A 71 -16.33 -4.06 0.34
N GLY A 72 -17.05 -4.12 -0.76
CA GLY A 72 -18.44 -4.54 -0.80
C GLY A 72 -18.92 -4.56 -2.25
N THR A 73 -20.06 -3.95 -2.50
CA THR A 73 -20.56 -3.80 -3.89
C THR A 73 -19.72 -2.80 -4.67
N SER A 74 -18.99 -1.93 -3.96
CA SER A 74 -17.97 -1.05 -4.51
C SER A 74 -16.73 -1.17 -3.63
N VAL A 75 -15.61 -0.63 -4.10
CA VAL A 75 -14.34 -0.66 -3.36
C VAL A 75 -13.81 0.75 -3.22
N SER A 76 -13.50 1.14 -1.99
CA SER A 76 -12.86 2.43 -1.70
C SER A 76 -11.56 2.16 -0.98
N VAL A 77 -10.48 2.71 -1.50
CA VAL A 77 -9.16 2.61 -0.86
C VAL A 77 -8.72 4.01 -0.45
N LEU A 78 -8.46 4.16 0.84
CA LEU A 78 -7.93 5.40 1.40
C LEU A 78 -6.48 5.13 1.80
N ALA A 79 -5.56 5.54 0.94
CA ALA A 79 -4.14 5.30 1.15
C ALA A 79 -3.49 6.54 1.79
N GLU A 80 -2.53 6.31 2.68
CA GLU A 80 -1.76 7.42 3.25
C GLU A 80 -0.97 8.11 2.15
N LYS A 81 -0.31 7.32 1.31
CA LYS A 81 0.33 7.78 0.09
C LYS A 81 0.08 6.76 -1.00
N ALA A 82 -0.12 7.23 -2.21
CA ALA A 82 -0.29 6.37 -3.36
C ALA A 82 0.38 7.03 -4.56
N VAL A 83 1.20 6.26 -5.26
CA VAL A 83 1.94 6.74 -6.43
C VAL A 83 1.69 5.79 -7.58
N PRO A 84 1.21 6.27 -8.74
CA PRO A 84 1.09 5.41 -9.91
C PRO A 84 2.45 4.79 -10.26
N HIS A 85 2.45 3.51 -10.62
CA HIS A 85 3.69 2.79 -10.93
C HIS A 85 4.51 3.51 -12.00
N GLY A 86 3.84 4.08 -13.01
CA GLY A 86 4.53 4.81 -14.07
C GLY A 86 5.21 6.11 -13.61
N ASP A 87 4.77 6.65 -12.48
CA ASP A 87 5.34 7.87 -11.90
C ASP A 87 6.39 7.56 -10.82
N MET A 88 6.59 6.28 -10.50
CA MET A 88 7.55 5.89 -9.47
C MET A 88 8.96 5.93 -10.05
N ASP A 89 9.83 6.68 -9.40
CA ASP A 89 11.23 6.73 -9.74
C ASP A 89 12.08 6.41 -8.50
N GLN A 90 13.40 6.33 -8.70
CA GLN A 90 14.31 5.97 -7.62
C GLN A 90 14.23 6.97 -6.46
N ALA A 91 14.17 8.27 -6.75
CA ALA A 91 14.11 9.30 -5.71
C ALA A 91 12.81 9.21 -4.90
N THR A 92 11.67 8.99 -5.57
CA THR A 92 10.38 8.84 -4.90
C THR A 92 10.38 7.60 -4.01
N TYR A 93 10.89 6.49 -4.52
CA TYR A 93 10.96 5.25 -3.75
C TYR A 93 11.87 5.41 -2.53
N GLU A 94 13.05 6.01 -2.70
CA GLU A 94 13.96 6.26 -1.58
C GLU A 94 13.32 7.13 -0.51
N ALA A 95 12.52 8.13 -0.90
CA ALA A 95 11.82 8.98 0.04
C ALA A 95 10.79 8.17 0.86
N LEU A 96 10.09 7.23 0.23
CA LEU A 96 9.13 6.37 0.93
C LEU A 96 9.84 5.44 1.92
N VAL A 97 10.98 4.87 1.52
CA VAL A 97 11.78 4.02 2.41
C VAL A 97 12.32 4.85 3.59
N GLU A 98 12.79 6.05 3.32
CA GLU A 98 13.31 6.95 4.36
C GLU A 98 12.23 7.31 5.36
N ASP A 99 11.02 7.61 4.91
CA ASP A 99 9.91 7.91 5.80
C ASP A 99 9.60 6.71 6.71
N ALA A 100 9.62 5.50 6.18
CA ALA A 100 9.39 4.29 6.95
C ALA A 100 10.52 4.03 7.94
N LEU A 101 11.76 4.30 7.54
CA LEU A 101 12.93 4.15 8.40
C LEU A 101 12.89 5.15 9.57
N MET A 102 12.52 6.40 9.29
CA MET A 102 12.40 7.41 10.32
C MET A 102 11.29 7.06 11.31
N ALA A 103 10.17 6.53 10.82
CA ALA A 103 9.09 6.07 11.69
C ALA A 103 9.55 4.93 12.59
N TYR A 104 10.34 4.01 12.04
CA TYR A 104 10.90 2.91 12.82
C TYR A 104 11.84 3.42 13.92
N LYS A 105 12.75 4.33 13.56
CA LYS A 105 13.69 4.90 14.54
C LYS A 105 12.96 5.66 15.65
N ALA A 106 11.93 6.43 15.28
CA ALA A 106 11.12 7.17 16.25
C ALA A 106 10.39 6.23 17.20
N ALA A 107 9.82 5.14 16.68
CA ALA A 107 9.14 4.15 17.49
C ALA A 107 10.11 3.46 18.47
N LYS A 108 11.32 3.16 18.00
CA LYS A 108 12.35 2.52 18.81
C LYS A 108 12.81 3.41 19.96
N GLU A 109 12.97 4.71 19.73
CA GLU A 109 13.36 5.67 20.75
C GLU A 109 12.24 5.91 21.77
N ALA A 110 10.98 5.89 21.33
CA ALA A 110 9.86 6.19 22.20
C ALA A 110 9.34 4.96 22.95
N ALA A 111 9.70 3.75 22.52
CA ALA A 111 9.12 2.52 23.09
C ALA A 111 9.66 2.23 24.48
N PRO A 112 8.78 1.93 25.46
CA PRO A 112 9.21 1.37 26.73
C PRO A 112 9.84 -0.01 26.50
N GLU A 113 10.80 -0.40 27.34
CA GLU A 113 11.53 -1.67 27.20
C GLU A 113 10.62 -2.91 27.14
N ASN A 114 9.45 -2.83 27.75
CA ASN A 114 8.54 -3.97 27.86
C ASN A 114 7.33 -3.87 26.92
N GLU A 115 7.34 -2.96 25.96
CA GLU A 115 6.25 -2.83 24.97
C GLU A 115 6.82 -2.78 23.54
N PRO A 116 7.21 -3.94 22.99
CA PRO A 116 7.82 -3.97 21.66
C PRO A 116 6.83 -3.81 20.49
N GLY A 117 5.52 -3.87 20.75
CA GLY A 117 4.51 -3.86 19.69
C GLY A 117 4.64 -2.73 18.68
N PRO A 118 4.71 -1.43 19.10
CA PRO A 118 4.86 -0.34 18.15
C PRO A 118 6.14 -0.39 17.33
N VAL A 119 7.23 -0.89 17.92
CA VAL A 119 8.51 -1.06 17.22
C VAL A 119 8.39 -2.17 16.19
N ASP A 120 7.76 -3.28 16.56
CA ASP A 120 7.56 -4.41 15.66
C ASP A 120 6.69 -4.03 14.47
N GLU A 121 5.63 -3.25 14.70
CA GLU A 121 4.78 -2.75 13.63
C GLU A 121 5.54 -1.83 12.67
N ALA A 122 6.34 -0.91 13.20
CA ALA A 122 7.13 0.00 12.38
C ALA A 122 8.20 -0.75 11.59
N ALA A 123 8.83 -1.75 12.21
CA ALA A 123 9.82 -2.59 11.53
C ALA A 123 9.19 -3.36 10.37
N LYS A 124 7.99 -3.91 10.58
CA LYS A 124 7.28 -4.63 9.52
C LYS A 124 6.92 -3.70 8.36
N LEU A 125 6.44 -2.50 8.65
CA LEU A 125 6.13 -1.52 7.61
C LEU A 125 7.37 -1.16 6.80
N LEU A 126 8.51 -1.00 7.46
CA LEU A 126 9.78 -0.73 6.78
C LEU A 126 10.17 -1.91 5.89
N GLN A 127 10.07 -3.14 6.40
CA GLN A 127 10.37 -4.34 5.62
C GLN A 127 9.46 -4.44 4.40
N ASP A 128 8.16 -4.18 4.57
CA ASP A 128 7.21 -4.22 3.47
C ASP A 128 7.53 -3.13 2.43
N MET A 129 7.93 -1.94 2.87
CA MET A 129 8.32 -0.87 1.96
C MET A 129 9.57 -1.23 1.15
N VAL A 130 10.55 -1.85 1.80
CA VAL A 130 11.76 -2.34 1.12
C VAL A 130 11.40 -3.41 0.10
N ALA A 131 10.48 -4.32 0.45
CA ALA A 131 10.05 -5.38 -0.46
C ALA A 131 9.37 -4.84 -1.72
N VAL A 132 8.69 -3.70 -1.63
CA VAL A 132 8.07 -3.05 -2.79
C VAL A 132 9.12 -2.78 -3.87
N GLY A 133 10.33 -2.37 -3.49
CA GLY A 133 11.41 -2.12 -4.44
C GLY A 133 11.72 -3.32 -5.32
N GLY A 134 11.71 -4.52 -4.74
CA GLY A 134 11.93 -5.75 -5.49
C GLY A 134 10.86 -5.98 -6.55
N HIS A 135 9.62 -5.56 -6.27
CA HIS A 135 8.52 -5.73 -7.22
C HIS A 135 8.56 -4.71 -8.36
N ILE A 136 9.10 -3.53 -8.13
CA ILE A 136 9.15 -2.45 -9.12
C ILE A 136 10.53 -2.24 -9.72
N GLY A 137 11.51 -3.06 -9.34
CA GLY A 137 12.86 -3.00 -9.89
C GLY A 137 13.70 -1.84 -9.38
N LEU A 138 13.41 -1.33 -8.20
CA LEU A 138 14.15 -0.23 -7.58
C LEU A 138 14.88 -0.71 -6.32
N ASP A 139 16.00 -0.04 -6.02
CA ASP A 139 16.86 -0.37 -4.88
C ASP A 139 16.60 0.66 -3.77
N PRO A 140 16.31 0.24 -2.53
CA PRO A 140 16.08 1.17 -1.45
C PRO A 140 17.28 2.04 -1.10
N LYS A 141 18.50 1.62 -1.46
CA LYS A 141 19.75 2.34 -1.17
C LYS A 141 19.90 2.79 0.28
N SER A 142 19.24 2.10 1.18
CA SER A 142 19.46 2.33 2.58
C SER A 142 20.52 1.33 3.01
N PRO A 143 21.75 1.77 3.25
CA PRO A 143 22.85 0.84 3.53
C PRO A 143 22.70 0.17 4.87
N ASN A 144 21.80 0.62 5.72
CA ASN A 144 21.78 0.18 7.08
C ASN A 144 20.35 -0.07 7.56
N LEU A 145 19.81 -1.20 7.16
CA LEU A 145 18.52 -1.68 7.63
C LEU A 145 18.67 -2.53 8.90
N ASN A 146 19.74 -2.32 9.66
CA ASN A 146 19.95 -2.97 10.94
C ASN A 146 18.99 -2.41 11.97
N TYR A 147 18.05 -3.23 12.36
CA TYR A 147 17.02 -2.88 13.32
C TYR A 147 17.48 -3.11 14.75
#